data_35762b5a99ee6658129bac9cde01c649
#
_entry.id   35762b5a99ee6658129bac9cde01c649
#
_cell.length_a   1.000
_cell.length_b   1.000
_cell.length_c   1.000
_cell.angle_alpha   90.00
_cell.angle_beta   90.00
_cell.angle_gamma   90.00
#
_symmetry.space_group_name_H-M   'P 1'
#
loop_
_entity.id
_entity.type
_entity.pdbx_description
1 polymer ?
#
loop_
_entity_poly.entity_id
_entity_poly.type
_entity_poly.pdbx_seq_one_letter_code
_entity_poly.pdbx_strand_id
1 'polypeptide(L)'
;MPATIIPRLTLQHFRDMEALELQFYDAEFITPAEESWSWYDLHPHSTVAAEVDGKLAGFVNLFPVQPAIYEALRSGQFNDHFMELEHVAPITQQPLHMFLSCILVDRQFRRMGLTRQLLQAALRPYAALPCVGVVTDNVTADGCAFSERYGFTRLRPSDHDSWIYEQSWESFVKNCERRSTTPPPAN
;
A
#
# COMPACT_ATOMS: atom_id res chain seq x y z
N MET A 1 -14.85 18.71 -3.59
CA MET A 1 -13.58 19.42 -3.92
C MET A 1 -12.53 18.41 -4.37
N PRO A 2 -11.47 18.81 -5.06
CA PRO A 2 -10.43 17.87 -5.48
C PRO A 2 -9.66 17.37 -4.26
N ALA A 3 -9.18 16.13 -4.33
CA ALA A 3 -8.28 15.59 -3.33
C ALA A 3 -6.85 16.09 -3.56
N THR A 4 -6.10 16.27 -2.48
CA THR A 4 -4.71 16.74 -2.50
C THR A 4 -3.83 15.68 -1.84
N ILE A 5 -2.72 15.30 -2.51
CA ILE A 5 -1.69 14.46 -1.89
C ILE A 5 -0.96 15.30 -0.85
N ILE A 6 -0.85 14.78 0.36
CA ILE A 6 -0.17 15.44 1.48
C ILE A 6 1.33 15.38 1.24
N PRO A 7 2.03 16.52 1.12
CA PRO A 7 3.45 16.52 0.70
C PRO A 7 4.41 15.99 1.77
N ARG A 8 4.03 16.10 3.05
CA ARG A 8 4.77 15.58 4.19
C ARG A 8 3.81 15.17 5.30
N LEU A 9 3.91 13.93 5.73
CA LEU A 9 3.09 13.40 6.80
C LEU A 9 3.64 13.82 8.17
N THR A 10 2.75 13.87 9.15
CA THR A 10 3.04 14.14 10.56
C THR A 10 2.48 13.01 11.41
N LEU A 11 2.88 12.90 12.66
CA LEU A 11 2.30 11.92 13.58
C LEU A 11 0.77 12.00 13.66
N GLN A 12 0.19 13.22 13.54
CA GLN A 12 -1.27 13.35 13.54
C GLN A 12 -1.91 12.65 12.34
N HIS A 13 -1.30 12.72 11.14
CA HIS A 13 -1.79 11.97 9.98
C HIS A 13 -1.78 10.46 10.22
N PHE A 14 -0.77 9.92 10.92
CA PHE A 14 -0.72 8.49 11.26
C PHE A 14 -1.80 8.10 12.26
N ARG A 15 -2.11 8.95 13.24
CA ARG A 15 -3.25 8.75 14.15
C ARG A 15 -4.59 8.77 13.40
N ASP A 16 -4.73 9.65 12.39
CA ASP A 16 -5.91 9.70 11.55
C ASP A 16 -6.01 8.45 10.65
N MET A 17 -4.87 7.89 10.18
CA MET A 17 -4.81 6.63 9.45
C MET A 17 -5.22 5.45 10.34
N GLU A 18 -4.65 5.34 11.53
CA GLU A 18 -5.02 4.31 12.52
C GLU A 18 -6.53 4.36 12.84
N ALA A 19 -7.08 5.55 13.07
CA ALA A 19 -8.52 5.74 13.29
C ALA A 19 -9.36 5.35 12.05
N LEU A 20 -8.81 5.49 10.85
CA LEU A 20 -9.45 5.05 9.62
C LEU A 20 -9.38 3.52 9.47
N GLU A 21 -8.23 2.91 9.76
CA GLU A 21 -8.04 1.45 9.71
C GLU A 21 -8.98 0.72 10.67
N LEU A 22 -9.19 1.22 11.88
CA LEU A 22 -10.12 0.68 12.88
C LEU A 22 -11.58 0.59 12.40
N GLN A 23 -11.93 1.24 11.30
CA GLN A 23 -13.26 1.10 10.67
C GLN A 23 -13.37 -0.12 9.75
N PHE A 24 -12.24 -0.79 9.44
CA PHE A 24 -12.14 -1.86 8.44
C PHE A 24 -11.46 -3.13 8.96
N TYR A 25 -10.60 -2.99 9.97
CA TYR A 25 -9.79 -4.06 10.53
C TYR A 25 -9.96 -4.13 12.04
N ASP A 26 -9.76 -5.33 12.60
CA ASP A 26 -9.62 -5.50 14.03
C ASP A 26 -8.30 -4.91 14.51
N ALA A 27 -8.28 -4.36 15.73
CA ALA A 27 -7.14 -3.62 16.27
C ALA A 27 -5.82 -4.43 16.29
N GLU A 28 -5.92 -5.75 16.38
CA GLU A 28 -4.76 -6.65 16.36
C GLU A 28 -4.02 -6.68 15.01
N PHE A 29 -4.66 -6.23 13.91
CA PHE A 29 -4.04 -6.15 12.58
C PHE A 29 -3.48 -4.75 12.26
N ILE A 30 -3.56 -3.81 13.20
CA ILE A 30 -3.19 -2.42 12.97
C ILE A 30 -1.90 -2.09 13.71
N THR A 31 -0.90 -1.60 12.97
CA THR A 31 0.33 -1.07 13.57
C THR A 31 0.04 0.28 14.23
N PRO A 32 0.43 0.49 15.49
CA PRO A 32 0.19 1.76 16.19
C PRO A 32 0.76 2.97 15.43
N ALA A 33 0.07 4.10 15.52
CA ALA A 33 0.43 5.32 14.78
C ALA A 33 1.85 5.81 15.06
N GLU A 34 2.30 5.75 16.31
CA GLU A 34 3.63 6.16 16.73
C GLU A 34 4.71 5.27 16.11
N GLU A 35 4.46 3.98 15.98
CA GLU A 35 5.36 3.02 15.36
C GLU A 35 5.42 3.25 13.86
N SER A 36 4.28 3.28 13.17
CA SER A 36 4.19 3.55 11.73
C SER A 36 4.83 4.89 11.36
N TRP A 37 4.66 5.93 12.20
CA TRP A 37 5.29 7.22 11.99
C TRP A 37 6.82 7.14 12.15
N SER A 38 7.34 6.37 13.09
CA SER A 38 8.79 6.19 13.27
C SER A 38 9.44 5.52 12.05
N TRP A 39 8.74 4.60 11.40
CA TRP A 39 9.18 3.98 10.14
C TRP A 39 9.18 4.99 8.99
N TYR A 40 8.13 5.80 8.88
CA TYR A 40 8.03 6.85 7.87
C TYR A 40 9.14 7.91 8.02
N ASP A 41 9.50 8.30 9.23
CA ASP A 41 10.58 9.27 9.47
C ASP A 41 11.93 8.78 8.91
N LEU A 42 12.18 7.48 8.96
CA LEU A 42 13.35 6.83 8.37
C LEU A 42 13.19 6.49 6.87
N HIS A 43 11.97 6.22 6.44
CA HIS A 43 11.62 5.85 5.07
C HIS A 43 10.46 6.70 4.54
N PRO A 44 10.66 8.00 4.25
CA PRO A 44 9.57 8.95 3.96
C PRO A 44 8.81 8.68 2.65
N HIS A 45 9.25 7.67 1.88
CA HIS A 45 8.55 7.22 0.67
C HIS A 45 7.63 6.02 0.90
N SER A 46 7.63 5.44 2.12
CA SER A 46 6.86 4.24 2.45
C SER A 46 5.36 4.47 2.46
N THR A 47 4.92 5.69 2.76
CA THR A 47 3.52 6.03 2.95
C THR A 47 3.16 7.30 2.18
N VAL A 48 2.05 7.24 1.45
CA VAL A 48 1.43 8.39 0.77
C VAL A 48 -0.01 8.51 1.23
N ALA A 49 -0.43 9.73 1.57
CA ALA A 49 -1.80 10.02 1.95
C ALA A 49 -2.40 11.17 1.15
N ALA A 50 -3.72 11.19 1.08
CA ALA A 50 -4.49 12.24 0.46
C ALA A 50 -5.53 12.79 1.42
N GLU A 51 -5.83 14.07 1.30
CA GLU A 51 -6.87 14.77 2.03
C GLU A 51 -7.91 15.40 1.10
N VAL A 52 -9.11 15.59 1.62
CA VAL A 52 -10.19 16.38 1.03
C VAL A 52 -10.68 17.32 2.12
N ASP A 53 -10.61 18.63 1.87
CA ASP A 53 -11.04 19.67 2.82
C ASP A 53 -10.39 19.54 4.21
N GLY A 54 -9.08 19.22 4.24
CA GLY A 54 -8.33 19.07 5.47
C GLY A 54 -8.65 17.80 6.27
N LYS A 55 -9.38 16.84 5.68
CA LYS A 55 -9.64 15.52 6.29
C LYS A 55 -8.90 14.43 5.53
N LEU A 56 -8.29 13.51 6.24
CA LEU A 56 -7.70 12.32 5.64
C LEU A 56 -8.75 11.57 4.82
N ALA A 57 -8.48 11.40 3.54
CA ALA A 57 -9.38 10.74 2.60
C ALA A 57 -8.94 9.32 2.23
N GLY A 58 -7.69 9.00 2.45
CA GLY A 58 -7.11 7.68 2.21
C GLY A 58 -5.60 7.72 2.16
N PHE A 59 -4.98 6.54 2.15
CA PHE A 59 -3.53 6.38 2.11
C PHE A 59 -3.12 5.06 1.44
N VAL A 60 -1.84 4.94 1.17
CA VAL A 60 -1.20 3.72 0.66
C VAL A 60 0.17 3.55 1.32
N ASN A 61 0.46 2.31 1.73
CA ASN A 61 1.76 1.88 2.22
C ASN A 61 2.40 0.98 1.16
N LEU A 62 3.43 1.49 0.49
CA LEU A 62 4.21 0.79 -0.53
C LEU A 62 5.69 1.05 -0.27
N PHE A 63 6.45 0.02 0.06
CA PHE A 63 7.85 0.14 0.44
C PHE A 63 8.67 -1.09 0.07
N PRO A 64 9.99 -0.94 -0.11
CA PRO A 64 10.86 -2.08 -0.33
C PRO A 64 11.10 -2.87 0.96
N VAL A 65 11.13 -4.19 0.84
CA VAL A 65 11.48 -5.11 1.93
C VAL A 65 12.75 -5.88 1.60
N GLN A 66 13.40 -6.43 2.63
CA GLN A 66 14.55 -7.31 2.45
C GLN A 66 14.18 -8.50 1.55
N PRO A 67 15.08 -8.98 0.68
CA PRO A 67 14.78 -10.10 -0.22
C PRO A 67 14.26 -11.34 0.49
N ALA A 68 14.78 -11.65 1.67
CA ALA A 68 14.32 -12.80 2.47
C ALA A 68 12.87 -12.61 2.95
N ILE A 69 12.49 -11.39 3.33
CA ILE A 69 11.12 -11.06 3.74
C ILE A 69 10.16 -11.12 2.54
N TYR A 70 10.60 -10.61 1.37
CA TYR A 70 9.82 -10.72 0.15
C TYR A 70 9.47 -12.18 -0.19
N GLU A 71 10.46 -13.09 -0.13
CA GLU A 71 10.22 -14.51 -0.37
C GLU A 71 9.36 -15.17 0.72
N ALA A 72 9.52 -14.76 1.97
CA ALA A 72 8.69 -15.24 3.08
C ALA A 72 7.23 -14.79 2.93
N LEU A 73 6.98 -13.54 2.51
CA LEU A 73 5.64 -13.04 2.14
C LEU A 73 5.06 -13.86 0.97
N ARG A 74 5.80 -14.02 -0.12
CA ARG A 74 5.38 -14.80 -1.31
C ARG A 74 5.01 -16.24 -0.97
N SER A 75 5.73 -16.84 -0.02
CA SER A 75 5.46 -18.21 0.43
C SER A 75 4.27 -18.30 1.39
N GLY A 76 3.74 -17.17 1.88
CA GLY A 76 2.67 -17.13 2.87
C GLY A 76 3.11 -17.52 4.28
N GLN A 77 4.42 -17.54 4.53
CA GLN A 77 5.04 -17.93 5.81
C GLN A 77 5.40 -16.73 6.70
N PHE A 78 5.18 -15.52 6.22
CA PHE A 78 5.43 -14.30 6.98
C PHE A 78 4.12 -13.51 7.12
N ASN A 79 3.68 -13.32 8.36
CA ASN A 79 2.56 -12.45 8.67
C ASN A 79 3.09 -11.03 8.82
N ASP A 80 2.57 -10.09 8.02
CA ASP A 80 3.01 -8.70 7.99
C ASP A 80 2.69 -7.93 9.28
N HIS A 81 1.83 -8.47 10.15
CA HIS A 81 1.66 -7.99 11.53
C HIS A 81 2.98 -8.00 12.33
N PHE A 82 3.91 -8.90 11.99
CA PHE A 82 5.26 -8.96 12.58
C PHE A 82 6.31 -8.19 11.79
N MET A 83 5.88 -7.27 10.91
CA MET A 83 6.80 -6.40 10.19
C MET A 83 7.51 -5.47 11.19
N GLU A 84 8.83 -5.44 11.09
CA GLU A 84 9.69 -4.57 11.89
C GLU A 84 10.54 -3.70 10.97
N LEU A 85 11.11 -2.63 11.50
CA LEU A 85 11.92 -1.69 10.73
C LEU A 85 13.09 -2.36 10.00
N GLU A 86 13.71 -3.37 10.60
CA GLU A 86 14.82 -4.14 9.99
C GLU A 86 14.40 -4.97 8.77
N HIS A 87 13.11 -5.26 8.61
CA HIS A 87 12.56 -5.94 7.45
C HIS A 87 12.41 -5.02 6.24
N VAL A 88 12.40 -3.70 6.47
CA VAL A 88 12.34 -2.69 5.41
C VAL A 88 13.71 -2.52 4.77
N ALA A 89 13.80 -2.62 3.46
CA ALA A 89 15.05 -2.41 2.74
C ALA A 89 15.27 -0.92 2.44
N PRO A 90 16.49 -0.41 2.55
CA PRO A 90 16.78 0.94 2.12
C PRO A 90 16.66 1.04 0.58
N ILE A 91 16.20 2.19 0.08
CA ILE A 91 16.02 2.45 -1.36
C ILE A 91 17.32 2.29 -2.18
N THR A 92 18.47 2.33 -1.52
CA THR A 92 19.79 2.12 -2.12
C THR A 92 20.15 0.64 -2.33
N GLN A 93 19.43 -0.29 -1.72
CA GLN A 93 19.65 -1.73 -1.84
C GLN A 93 18.88 -2.27 -3.05
N GLN A 94 19.47 -2.24 -4.22
CA GLN A 94 18.86 -2.65 -5.48
C GLN A 94 19.31 -4.07 -5.91
N PRO A 95 18.45 -4.79 -6.68
CA PRO A 95 17.08 -4.43 -7.07
C PRO A 95 16.09 -4.46 -5.89
N LEU A 96 15.08 -3.60 -5.93
CA LEU A 96 14.07 -3.50 -4.89
C LEU A 96 13.00 -4.61 -5.00
N HIS A 97 12.59 -5.13 -3.85
CA HIS A 97 11.47 -6.06 -3.70
C HIS A 97 10.36 -5.34 -2.94
N MET A 98 9.25 -5.06 -3.62
CA MET A 98 8.24 -4.15 -3.08
C MET A 98 7.14 -4.90 -2.33
N PHE A 99 6.70 -4.33 -1.22
CA PHE A 99 5.53 -4.78 -0.47
C PHE A 99 4.47 -3.68 -0.48
N LEU A 100 3.26 -4.03 -0.93
CA LEU A 100 2.07 -3.20 -0.81
C LEU A 100 1.29 -3.69 0.41
N SER A 101 1.55 -3.09 1.56
CA SER A 101 0.98 -3.49 2.84
C SER A 101 -0.47 -3.06 2.96
N CYS A 102 -0.78 -1.81 2.63
CA CYS A 102 -2.13 -1.28 2.77
C CYS A 102 -2.46 -0.31 1.64
N ILE A 103 -3.71 -0.31 1.21
CA ILE A 103 -4.32 0.77 0.46
C ILE A 103 -5.76 0.95 0.92
N LEU A 104 -6.06 2.11 1.46
CA LEU A 104 -7.34 2.38 2.07
C LEU A 104 -7.89 3.74 1.65
N VAL A 105 -9.18 3.79 1.32
CA VAL A 105 -9.92 5.01 1.02
C VAL A 105 -11.18 5.05 1.88
N ASP A 106 -11.35 6.12 2.64
CA ASP A 106 -12.53 6.37 3.46
C ASP A 106 -13.80 6.26 2.61
N ARG A 107 -14.82 5.60 3.16
CA ARG A 107 -16.09 5.32 2.46
C ARG A 107 -16.75 6.58 1.90
N GLN A 108 -16.64 7.71 2.60
CA GLN A 108 -17.24 8.99 2.18
C GLN A 108 -16.55 9.59 0.94
N PHE A 109 -15.27 9.22 0.66
CA PHE A 109 -14.49 9.70 -0.47
C PHE A 109 -14.28 8.67 -1.57
N ARG A 110 -14.99 7.53 -1.50
CA ARG A 110 -14.96 6.52 -2.56
C ARG A 110 -15.52 7.11 -3.87
N ARG A 111 -15.12 6.54 -5.01
CA ARG A 111 -15.46 6.95 -6.38
C ARG A 111 -14.85 8.29 -6.84
N MET A 112 -14.01 8.92 -6.04
CA MET A 112 -13.27 10.15 -6.43
C MET A 112 -11.95 9.85 -7.17
N GLY A 113 -11.65 8.59 -7.46
CA GLY A 113 -10.40 8.20 -8.13
C GLY A 113 -9.16 8.24 -7.24
N LEU A 114 -9.33 8.31 -5.91
CA LEU A 114 -8.26 8.45 -4.92
C LEU A 114 -7.26 7.29 -4.95
N THR A 115 -7.74 6.05 -5.03
CA THR A 115 -6.87 4.86 -5.14
C THR A 115 -5.81 5.04 -6.21
N ARG A 116 -6.20 5.54 -7.38
CA ARG A 116 -5.27 5.80 -8.49
C ARG A 116 -4.29 6.92 -8.17
N GLN A 117 -4.77 8.03 -7.61
CA GLN A 117 -3.91 9.17 -7.28
C GLN A 117 -2.87 8.77 -6.24
N LEU A 118 -3.27 8.01 -5.21
CA LEU A 118 -2.39 7.48 -4.19
C LEU A 118 -1.32 6.56 -4.77
N LEU A 119 -1.73 5.58 -5.59
CA LEU A 119 -0.78 4.66 -6.25
C LEU A 119 0.21 5.41 -7.15
N GLN A 120 -0.27 6.34 -7.97
CA GLN A 120 0.61 7.13 -8.83
C GLN A 120 1.61 7.97 -8.04
N ALA A 121 1.20 8.51 -6.90
CA ALA A 121 2.11 9.26 -6.02
C ALA A 121 3.11 8.31 -5.33
N ALA A 122 2.69 7.14 -4.88
CA ALA A 122 3.54 6.14 -4.23
C ALA A 122 4.57 5.53 -5.19
N LEU A 123 4.28 5.44 -6.48
CA LEU A 123 5.20 4.91 -7.49
C LEU A 123 6.32 5.89 -7.85
N ARG A 124 6.13 7.20 -7.71
CA ARG A 124 7.08 8.23 -8.16
C ARG A 124 8.50 8.06 -7.63
N PRO A 125 8.72 7.79 -6.33
CA PRO A 125 10.08 7.64 -5.79
C PRO A 125 10.86 6.47 -6.41
N TYR A 126 10.15 5.47 -6.92
CA TYR A 126 10.70 4.22 -7.43
C TYR A 126 10.76 4.15 -8.96
N ALA A 127 10.27 5.18 -9.67
CA ALA A 127 10.05 5.15 -11.12
C ALA A 127 11.33 4.89 -11.94
N ALA A 128 12.49 5.33 -11.45
CA ALA A 128 13.80 5.14 -12.11
C ALA A 128 14.65 4.03 -11.48
N LEU A 129 14.11 3.30 -10.50
CA LEU A 129 14.85 2.28 -9.76
C LEU A 129 14.54 0.88 -10.28
N PRO A 130 15.52 -0.03 -10.31
CA PRO A 130 15.27 -1.42 -10.65
C PRO A 130 14.48 -2.10 -9.55
N CYS A 131 13.23 -2.46 -9.82
CA CYS A 131 12.34 -3.20 -8.94
C CYS A 131 12.00 -4.56 -9.58
N VAL A 132 11.98 -5.62 -8.79
CA VAL A 132 11.69 -6.99 -9.24
C VAL A 132 10.19 -7.18 -9.40
N GLY A 133 9.44 -6.93 -8.33
CA GLY A 133 8.02 -7.15 -8.28
C GLY A 133 7.39 -6.52 -7.05
N VAL A 134 6.09 -6.69 -6.93
CA VAL A 134 5.31 -6.26 -5.78
C VAL A 134 4.47 -7.43 -5.27
N VAL A 135 4.56 -7.69 -3.98
CA VAL A 135 3.74 -8.67 -3.26
C VAL A 135 2.77 -7.93 -2.35
N THR A 136 1.61 -8.50 -2.11
CA THR A 136 0.63 -8.01 -1.14
C THR A 136 -0.05 -9.17 -0.45
N ASP A 137 -0.37 -9.00 0.80
CA ASP A 137 -1.15 -9.92 1.63
C ASP A 137 -2.54 -9.34 1.87
N ASN A 138 -3.59 -10.06 1.46
CA ASN A 138 -4.95 -9.55 1.48
C ASN A 138 -5.81 -10.32 2.48
N VAL A 139 -6.07 -9.73 3.62
CA VAL A 139 -6.94 -10.26 4.69
C VAL A 139 -8.43 -10.01 4.45
N THR A 140 -8.78 -9.13 3.49
CA THR A 140 -10.17 -8.74 3.22
C THR A 140 -10.62 -9.07 1.80
N ALA A 141 -11.92 -9.27 1.62
CA ALA A 141 -12.52 -9.43 0.29
C ALA A 141 -12.31 -8.19 -0.62
N ASP A 142 -12.35 -6.98 -0.04
CA ASP A 142 -12.09 -5.73 -0.76
C ASP A 142 -10.63 -5.68 -1.24
N GLY A 143 -9.67 -6.13 -0.41
CA GLY A 143 -8.25 -6.25 -0.77
C GLY A 143 -8.03 -7.25 -1.90
N CYS A 144 -8.63 -8.45 -1.82
CA CYS A 144 -8.59 -9.43 -2.89
C CYS A 144 -9.15 -8.85 -4.21
N ALA A 145 -10.32 -8.22 -4.15
CA ALA A 145 -10.95 -7.60 -5.32
C ALA A 145 -10.10 -6.45 -5.90
N PHE A 146 -9.41 -5.69 -5.04
CA PHE A 146 -8.44 -4.68 -5.47
C PHE A 146 -7.30 -5.34 -6.24
N SER A 147 -6.66 -6.38 -5.68
CA SER A 147 -5.52 -7.05 -6.29
C SER A 147 -5.89 -7.66 -7.64
N GLU A 148 -7.00 -8.37 -7.75
CA GLU A 148 -7.50 -8.93 -9.01
C GLU A 148 -7.78 -7.83 -10.03
N ARG A 149 -8.41 -6.74 -9.60
CA ARG A 149 -8.67 -5.59 -10.47
C ARG A 149 -7.39 -4.97 -11.01
N TYR A 150 -6.33 -4.86 -10.19
CA TYR A 150 -5.05 -4.28 -10.59
C TYR A 150 -4.13 -5.27 -11.30
N GLY A 151 -4.60 -6.50 -11.55
CA GLY A 151 -3.90 -7.50 -12.36
C GLY A 151 -2.84 -8.28 -11.60
N PHE A 152 -2.93 -8.32 -10.28
CA PHE A 152 -2.11 -9.23 -9.48
C PHE A 152 -2.54 -10.67 -9.71
N THR A 153 -1.57 -11.56 -9.69
CA THR A 153 -1.78 -13.00 -9.72
C THR A 153 -1.93 -13.51 -8.30
N ARG A 154 -3.04 -14.20 -8.04
CA ARG A 154 -3.27 -14.89 -6.77
C ARG A 154 -2.35 -16.09 -6.67
N LEU A 155 -1.50 -16.16 -5.67
CA LEU A 155 -0.51 -17.21 -5.51
C LEU A 155 -1.03 -18.38 -4.66
N ARG A 156 -1.33 -18.10 -3.40
CA ARG A 156 -1.70 -19.12 -2.40
C ARG A 156 -2.39 -18.49 -1.19
N PRO A 157 -3.06 -19.29 -0.35
CA PRO A 157 -3.40 -18.85 0.99
C PRO A 157 -2.12 -18.70 1.82
N SER A 158 -2.15 -17.81 2.81
CA SER A 158 -1.14 -17.73 3.87
C SER A 158 -1.41 -18.77 4.96
N ASP A 159 -0.55 -18.82 5.95
CA ASP A 159 -0.73 -19.59 7.19
C ASP A 159 -1.52 -18.83 8.28
N HIS A 160 -2.03 -17.62 7.95
CA HIS A 160 -2.77 -16.71 8.85
C HIS A 160 -4.06 -16.15 8.22
N ASP A 161 -4.79 -17.00 7.48
CA ASP A 161 -6.12 -16.75 6.93
C ASP A 161 -6.24 -15.57 5.93
N SER A 162 -5.17 -15.31 5.18
CA SER A 162 -5.15 -14.31 4.13
C SER A 162 -4.81 -14.92 2.76
N TRP A 163 -4.73 -14.08 1.73
CA TRP A 163 -4.34 -14.47 0.38
C TRP A 163 -3.18 -13.65 -0.14
N ILE A 164 -2.13 -14.36 -0.56
CA ILE A 164 -0.94 -13.75 -1.16
C ILE A 164 -1.13 -13.54 -2.64
N TYR A 165 -0.83 -12.32 -3.09
CA TYR A 165 -0.85 -11.92 -4.50
C TYR A 165 0.49 -11.31 -4.88
N GLU A 166 0.86 -11.47 -6.14
CA GLU A 166 2.09 -10.93 -6.70
C GLU A 166 1.89 -10.37 -8.10
N GLN A 167 2.72 -9.41 -8.45
CA GLN A 167 2.82 -8.88 -9.80
C GLN A 167 4.25 -8.45 -10.10
N SER A 168 4.73 -8.57 -11.36
CA SER A 168 5.98 -7.93 -11.76
C SER A 168 5.86 -6.42 -11.64
N TRP A 169 6.95 -5.75 -11.28
CA TRP A 169 6.95 -4.29 -11.14
C TRP A 169 6.48 -3.56 -12.40
N GLU A 170 6.99 -3.96 -13.57
CA GLU A 170 6.60 -3.37 -14.85
C GLU A 170 5.09 -3.47 -15.10
N SER A 171 4.49 -4.63 -14.84
CA SER A 171 3.05 -4.83 -14.99
C SER A 171 2.25 -4.00 -14.01
N PHE A 172 2.71 -3.88 -12.76
CA PHE A 172 2.05 -3.07 -11.73
C PHE A 172 2.03 -1.59 -12.11
N VAL A 173 3.16 -1.01 -12.50
CA VAL A 173 3.26 0.37 -12.98
C VAL A 173 2.32 0.60 -14.17
N LYS A 174 2.38 -0.26 -15.19
CA LYS A 174 1.52 -0.18 -16.38
C LYS A 174 0.03 -0.24 -16.04
N ASN A 175 -0.37 -1.09 -15.09
CA ASN A 175 -1.76 -1.22 -14.67
C ASN A 175 -2.25 0.01 -13.88
N CYS A 176 -1.40 0.62 -13.09
CA CYS A 176 -1.68 1.89 -12.40
C CYS A 176 -1.84 3.07 -13.39
N GLU A 177 -1.04 3.09 -14.46
CA GLU A 177 -1.11 4.12 -15.52
C GLU A 177 -2.35 3.95 -16.41
N ARG A 178 -2.62 2.75 -16.92
CA ARG A 178 -3.75 2.45 -17.82
C ARG A 178 -5.09 2.85 -17.25
N ARG A 179 -5.32 2.70 -15.96
CA ARG A 179 -6.54 3.12 -15.28
C ARG A 179 -6.69 4.64 -15.21
N SER A 180 -5.64 5.39 -15.63
CA SER A 180 -5.67 6.83 -15.82
C SER A 180 -6.58 7.29 -16.96
N THR A 181 -6.84 6.43 -17.96
CA THR A 181 -7.51 6.82 -19.21
C THR A 181 -8.95 6.34 -19.36
N THR A 182 -9.43 5.49 -18.46
CA THR A 182 -10.81 4.98 -18.52
C THR A 182 -11.73 5.85 -17.64
N PRO A 183 -12.69 6.59 -18.23
CA PRO A 183 -13.70 7.28 -17.44
C PRO A 183 -14.56 6.27 -16.67
N PRO A 184 -15.14 6.64 -15.52
CA PRO A 184 -16.07 5.79 -14.80
C PRO A 184 -17.24 5.41 -15.74
N PRO A 185 -17.79 4.19 -15.62
CA PRO A 185 -18.98 3.82 -16.40
C PRO A 185 -20.08 4.83 -16.11
N ALA A 186 -20.71 5.34 -17.17
CA ALA A 186 -21.89 6.17 -17.06
C ALA A 186 -23.01 5.32 -16.42
N ASN A 187 -23.58 5.83 -15.33
CA ASN A 187 -24.79 5.25 -14.74
C ASN A 187 -26.00 5.51 -15.62
#